data_d0cbf4f0500691e83eade034ebb3f8b3
#
_entry.id   d0cbf4f0500691e83eade034ebb3f8b3
#
_cell.length_a   1.000
_cell.length_b   1.000
_cell.length_c   1.000
_cell.angle_alpha   90.00
_cell.angle_beta   90.00
_cell.angle_gamma   90.00
#
_symmetry.space_group_name_H-M   'P 1'
#
loop_
_entity.id
_entity.type
_entity.pdbx_description
1 polymer ?
#
loop_
_entity_poly.entity_id
_entity_poly.type
_entity_poly.pdbx_seq_one_letter_code
_entity_poly.pdbx_strand_id
1 'polypeptide(L)'
;MNQQEIINLYKQRLAFYGSLHQKMKLIQSIYNGTMVVPLPDMEQNAMPSVPNLLAAGVDQMAGRITSVIPNVNFASVKPGVRSSDRRAITASATVCGWWQQDRLPMKMKQRGRHMIAYGMSPVVIRWDAKNNRPTWQVRHPLETYPSTDLLPGQLSPTDCIFAYRRSLGWLRSNGYGDKVRALFSDRNEPMPNDASILMLEYINTEETHLIAAGYKAADPMNQYELEFTGNQMKGTTLENFANMSGDMSPVVIPMRITLDTAGGQFDNMIGMYYQQAKLMSLETIAVEKGIFPDTYLVSRAGEVGRFLDGPHDGRTGMVNIIAGGDIKEVQTSPGYLTNPTIDRLERNQRVTAGIPQEFGGESGSNIRTGRRGDAVLSAVIDFPVAEAQETFGYSLTEEDRAGIELSKMWAPDTKKTMYVGTGNSARPVTYVPVETFVTSEHVVSYPASGSDVNSLIQGIGQRVGLGIMSKATAADLDPFIDNPEVEHDEIIAEGLEAALMASLQQKAAAGEIPPLVLSKIMKLVRNDKMELAEAMTKVNEEAMEEAQREQEANAPINGDRAMAGATVGAMSGPAAGAMAEEQAAIQPPNQDQMNLGSLLSTLRRGSPGA
;
A
#
# COMPACT_ATOMS: atom_id res chain seq x y z
N MET A 1 -26.07 -23.78 3.27
CA MET A 1 -25.22 -24.80 3.95
C MET A 1 -25.57 -24.86 5.43
N ASN A 2 -25.61 -26.07 6.05
CA ASN A 2 -25.93 -26.13 7.49
C ASN A 2 -24.66 -25.99 8.36
N GLN A 3 -24.87 -25.66 9.64
CA GLN A 3 -23.77 -25.40 10.59
C GLN A 3 -22.79 -26.58 10.71
N GLN A 4 -23.28 -27.82 10.75
CA GLN A 4 -22.45 -29.00 10.91
C GLN A 4 -21.62 -29.30 9.66
N GLU A 5 -22.16 -29.01 8.49
CA GLU A 5 -21.44 -29.12 7.21
C GLU A 5 -20.27 -28.15 7.18
N ILE A 6 -20.46 -26.90 7.62
CA ILE A 6 -19.41 -25.89 7.68
C ILE A 6 -18.29 -26.30 8.65
N ILE A 7 -18.64 -26.85 9.82
CA ILE A 7 -17.66 -27.36 10.78
C ILE A 7 -16.87 -28.54 10.22
N ASN A 8 -17.53 -29.46 9.51
CA ASN A 8 -16.87 -30.59 8.88
C ASN A 8 -15.95 -30.13 7.74
N LEU A 9 -16.40 -29.18 6.92
CA LEU A 9 -15.60 -28.56 5.86
C LEU A 9 -14.35 -27.89 6.45
N TYR A 10 -14.51 -27.16 7.55
CA TYR A 10 -13.38 -26.55 8.24
C TYR A 10 -12.35 -27.61 8.71
N LYS A 11 -12.78 -28.73 9.27
CA LYS A 11 -11.87 -29.82 9.69
C LYS A 11 -11.09 -30.41 8.50
N GLN A 12 -11.75 -30.58 7.36
CA GLN A 12 -11.09 -31.07 6.14
C GLN A 12 -10.03 -30.06 5.65
N ARG A 13 -10.38 -28.77 5.62
CA ARG A 13 -9.45 -27.70 5.20
C ARG A 13 -8.30 -27.50 6.18
N LEU A 14 -8.55 -27.64 7.48
CA LEU A 14 -7.51 -27.60 8.50
C LEU A 14 -6.45 -28.66 8.27
N ALA A 15 -6.86 -29.86 7.89
CA ALA A 15 -5.94 -30.95 7.54
C ALA A 15 -5.18 -30.65 6.22
N PHE A 16 -5.89 -30.14 5.20
CA PHE A 16 -5.30 -29.82 3.89
C PHE A 16 -4.25 -28.71 4.00
N TYR A 17 -4.58 -27.58 4.65
CA TYR A 17 -3.70 -26.44 4.80
C TYR A 17 -2.70 -26.54 5.96
N GLY A 18 -2.71 -27.66 6.71
CA GLY A 18 -1.90 -27.83 7.92
C GLY A 18 -0.40 -27.62 7.70
N SER A 19 0.17 -28.19 6.63
CA SER A 19 1.60 -28.03 6.28
C SER A 19 1.96 -26.58 5.91
N LEU A 20 1.09 -25.90 5.17
CA LEU A 20 1.26 -24.50 4.79
C LEU A 20 1.21 -23.58 6.03
N HIS A 21 0.22 -23.77 6.89
CA HIS A 21 0.10 -23.01 8.12
C HIS A 21 1.24 -23.27 9.11
N GLN A 22 1.80 -24.46 9.14
CA GLN A 22 3.01 -24.72 9.95
C GLN A 22 4.20 -23.90 9.46
N LYS A 23 4.45 -23.81 8.15
CA LYS A 23 5.49 -22.94 7.58
C LYS A 23 5.23 -21.48 7.93
N MET A 24 3.99 -21.01 7.78
CA MET A 24 3.61 -19.62 8.14
C MET A 24 3.83 -19.33 9.63
N LYS A 25 3.54 -20.26 10.53
CA LYS A 25 3.82 -20.14 11.98
C LYS A 25 5.31 -20.03 12.28
N LEU A 26 6.13 -20.82 11.59
CA LEU A 26 7.59 -20.71 11.72
C LEU A 26 8.09 -19.33 11.25
N ILE A 27 7.64 -18.86 10.10
CA ILE A 27 7.97 -17.50 9.62
C ILE A 27 7.53 -16.44 10.64
N GLN A 28 6.33 -16.57 11.20
CA GLN A 28 5.83 -15.65 12.23
C GLN A 28 6.69 -15.68 13.50
N SER A 29 7.11 -16.85 13.95
CA SER A 29 7.95 -16.99 15.13
C SER A 29 9.34 -16.38 14.92
N ILE A 30 9.91 -16.53 13.72
CA ILE A 30 11.17 -15.89 13.34
C ILE A 30 11.00 -14.38 13.29
N TYR A 31 9.98 -13.90 12.60
CA TYR A 31 9.69 -12.46 12.48
C TYR A 31 9.53 -11.78 13.85
N ASN A 32 8.81 -12.41 14.76
CA ASN A 32 8.57 -11.92 16.12
C ASN A 32 9.73 -12.17 17.09
N GLY A 33 10.78 -12.91 16.68
CA GLY A 33 11.89 -13.28 17.57
C GLY A 33 11.52 -14.29 18.66
N THR A 34 10.41 -15.03 18.49
CA THR A 34 9.91 -16.02 19.47
C THR A 34 10.21 -17.45 19.07
N MET A 35 11.08 -17.65 18.08
CA MET A 35 11.45 -18.98 17.62
C MET A 35 12.17 -19.77 18.72
N VAL A 36 11.69 -20.96 19.00
CA VAL A 36 12.32 -21.89 19.95
C VAL A 36 13.40 -22.70 19.21
N VAL A 37 14.63 -22.65 19.72
CA VAL A 37 15.74 -23.45 19.21
C VAL A 37 15.98 -24.60 20.19
N PRO A 38 15.83 -25.88 19.79
CA PRO A 38 16.12 -27.01 20.67
C PRO A 38 17.63 -27.11 20.84
N LEU A 39 18.09 -26.83 22.04
CA LEU A 39 19.48 -26.95 22.46
C LEU A 39 19.57 -28.07 23.50
N PRO A 40 20.59 -28.92 23.46
CA PRO A 40 20.78 -29.95 24.48
C PRO A 40 21.15 -29.29 25.81
N ASP A 41 20.45 -29.67 26.87
CA ASP A 41 20.76 -29.33 28.28
C ASP A 41 20.96 -27.84 28.61
N MET A 42 20.21 -26.97 27.91
CA MET A 42 20.24 -25.55 28.20
C MET A 42 19.25 -25.12 29.27
N GLU A 43 19.64 -24.12 30.04
CA GLU A 43 18.71 -23.39 30.89
C GLU A 43 17.51 -22.89 30.09
N GLN A 44 16.31 -23.10 30.62
CA GLN A 44 15.03 -22.83 29.93
C GLN A 44 14.84 -21.36 29.52
N ASN A 45 15.74 -20.46 29.95
CA ASN A 45 15.63 -19.01 29.75
C ASN A 45 16.59 -18.44 28.69
N ALA A 46 17.43 -19.28 28.06
CA ALA A 46 18.33 -18.78 27.03
C ALA A 46 17.56 -18.47 25.74
N MET A 47 17.42 -17.20 25.43
CA MET A 47 16.85 -16.77 24.15
C MET A 47 17.87 -16.90 23.03
N PRO A 48 17.48 -17.40 21.85
CA PRO A 48 18.38 -17.44 20.71
C PRO A 48 18.75 -16.01 20.29
N SER A 49 20.05 -15.75 20.22
CA SER A 49 20.58 -14.47 19.74
C SER A 49 20.88 -14.59 18.25
N VAL A 50 19.96 -14.11 17.40
CA VAL A 50 20.15 -14.16 15.94
C VAL A 50 19.73 -12.83 15.34
N PRO A 51 20.50 -12.27 14.39
CA PRO A 51 20.07 -11.11 13.63
C PRO A 51 18.76 -11.42 12.90
N ASN A 52 17.73 -10.62 13.12
CA ASN A 52 16.42 -10.86 12.49
C ASN A 52 16.38 -10.30 11.06
N LEU A 53 17.18 -10.91 10.17
CA LEU A 53 17.28 -10.56 8.76
C LEU A 53 15.93 -10.71 8.04
N LEU A 54 15.12 -11.70 8.46
CA LEU A 54 13.79 -11.93 7.89
C LEU A 54 12.85 -10.75 8.17
N ALA A 55 12.80 -10.26 9.42
CA ALA A 55 11.95 -9.11 9.75
C ALA A 55 12.35 -7.87 8.97
N ALA A 56 13.66 -7.58 8.91
CA ALA A 56 14.17 -6.45 8.13
C ALA A 56 13.81 -6.59 6.64
N GLY A 57 13.99 -7.77 6.05
CA GLY A 57 13.67 -8.03 4.65
C GLY A 57 12.18 -7.90 4.35
N VAL A 58 11.31 -8.47 5.19
CA VAL A 58 9.84 -8.35 5.05
C VAL A 58 9.41 -6.89 5.12
N ASP A 59 9.90 -6.12 6.10
CA ASP A 59 9.49 -4.74 6.29
C ASP A 59 9.96 -3.84 5.15
N GLN A 60 11.17 -4.04 4.66
CA GLN A 60 11.72 -3.26 3.55
C GLN A 60 11.03 -3.56 2.22
N MET A 61 10.84 -4.84 1.87
CA MET A 61 10.12 -5.22 0.66
C MET A 61 8.66 -4.75 0.71
N ALA A 62 7.97 -4.93 1.84
CA ALA A 62 6.62 -4.44 2.04
C ALA A 62 6.55 -2.91 1.92
N GLY A 63 7.54 -2.19 2.47
CA GLY A 63 7.65 -0.74 2.32
C GLY A 63 7.75 -0.31 0.86
N ARG A 64 8.54 -1.00 0.04
CA ARG A 64 8.66 -0.72 -1.40
C ARG A 64 7.39 -1.04 -2.17
N ILE A 65 6.73 -2.17 -1.90
CA ILE A 65 5.45 -2.51 -2.55
C ILE A 65 4.43 -1.38 -2.34
N THR A 66 4.41 -0.78 -1.15
CA THR A 66 3.40 0.20 -0.74
C THR A 66 3.84 1.65 -0.87
N SER A 67 5.06 1.91 -1.36
CA SER A 67 5.56 3.27 -1.60
C SER A 67 4.87 3.94 -2.79
N VAL A 68 4.36 3.14 -3.73
CA VAL A 68 3.65 3.61 -4.92
C VAL A 68 2.17 3.29 -4.78
N ILE A 69 1.31 4.27 -4.99
CA ILE A 69 -0.14 4.09 -5.04
C ILE A 69 -0.50 3.66 -6.47
N PRO A 70 -1.30 2.59 -6.65
CA PRO A 70 -1.72 2.17 -7.97
C PRO A 70 -2.74 3.14 -8.57
N ASN A 71 -2.73 3.25 -9.88
CA ASN A 71 -3.69 4.03 -10.66
C ASN A 71 -4.92 3.19 -11.00
N VAL A 72 -6.10 3.81 -10.87
CA VAL A 72 -7.39 3.20 -11.24
C VAL A 72 -7.88 3.82 -12.52
N ASN A 73 -8.02 3.01 -13.57
CA ASN A 73 -8.41 3.48 -14.91
C ASN A 73 -9.69 2.79 -15.36
N PHE A 74 -10.77 3.56 -15.45
CA PHE A 74 -12.01 3.14 -16.12
C PHE A 74 -11.96 3.52 -17.59
N ALA A 75 -12.26 2.57 -18.46
CA ALA A 75 -12.42 2.86 -19.88
C ALA A 75 -13.74 3.60 -20.13
N SER A 76 -13.72 4.64 -20.97
CA SER A 76 -14.94 5.28 -21.40
C SER A 76 -15.77 4.34 -22.27
N VAL A 77 -17.05 4.14 -21.94
CA VAL A 77 -17.97 3.27 -22.73
C VAL A 77 -18.16 3.80 -24.16
N LYS A 78 -18.07 5.13 -24.34
CA LYS A 78 -18.13 5.81 -25.64
C LYS A 78 -16.99 6.83 -25.71
N PRO A 79 -15.79 6.41 -26.16
CA PRO A 79 -14.64 7.29 -26.24
C PRO A 79 -14.92 8.52 -27.12
N GLY A 80 -14.47 9.70 -26.68
CA GLY A 80 -14.69 10.98 -27.36
C GLY A 80 -16.04 11.64 -27.09
N VAL A 81 -16.93 10.99 -26.32
CA VAL A 81 -18.17 11.62 -25.84
C VAL A 81 -17.92 12.20 -24.44
N ARG A 82 -17.88 13.51 -24.32
CA ARG A 82 -17.55 14.23 -23.06
C ARG A 82 -18.29 13.69 -21.83
N SER A 83 -19.57 13.34 -21.94
CA SER A 83 -20.35 12.83 -20.81
C SER A 83 -19.91 11.43 -20.39
N SER A 84 -19.42 10.60 -21.32
CA SER A 84 -18.92 9.25 -21.06
C SER A 84 -17.51 9.30 -20.47
N ASP A 85 -16.63 10.16 -21.02
CA ASP A 85 -15.29 10.37 -20.53
C ASP A 85 -15.34 10.92 -19.10
N ARG A 86 -16.17 11.93 -18.84
CA ARG A 86 -16.36 12.49 -17.50
C ARG A 86 -16.89 11.48 -16.46
N ARG A 87 -17.75 10.52 -16.90
CA ARG A 87 -18.18 9.43 -16.00
C ARG A 87 -17.05 8.49 -15.65
N ALA A 88 -16.22 8.11 -16.63
CA ALA A 88 -15.06 7.24 -16.37
C ALA A 88 -14.10 7.87 -15.36
N ILE A 89 -13.81 9.16 -15.50
CA ILE A 89 -13.00 9.95 -14.57
C ILE A 89 -13.65 9.99 -13.17
N THR A 90 -14.95 10.27 -13.11
CA THR A 90 -15.68 10.30 -11.83
C THR A 90 -15.68 8.92 -11.18
N ALA A 91 -15.77 7.82 -11.94
CA ALA A 91 -15.70 6.47 -11.44
C ALA A 91 -14.31 6.17 -10.83
N SER A 92 -13.22 6.50 -11.54
CA SER A 92 -11.85 6.36 -11.03
C SER A 92 -11.65 7.16 -9.74
N ALA A 93 -12.04 8.42 -9.73
CA ALA A 93 -11.95 9.28 -8.55
C ALA A 93 -12.80 8.76 -7.37
N THR A 94 -13.96 8.16 -7.66
CA THR A 94 -14.83 7.58 -6.61
C THR A 94 -14.15 6.39 -5.94
N VAL A 95 -13.54 5.48 -6.70
CA VAL A 95 -12.82 4.33 -6.15
C VAL A 95 -11.61 4.81 -5.33
N CYS A 96 -10.82 5.75 -5.84
CA CYS A 96 -9.72 6.36 -5.08
C CYS A 96 -10.22 7.01 -3.78
N GLY A 97 -11.37 7.68 -3.81
CA GLY A 97 -12.00 8.26 -2.62
C GLY A 97 -12.43 7.20 -1.60
N TRP A 98 -12.95 6.05 -2.02
CA TRP A 98 -13.24 4.94 -1.13
C TRP A 98 -11.97 4.41 -0.47
N TRP A 99 -10.88 4.23 -1.24
CA TRP A 99 -9.59 3.79 -0.71
C TRP A 99 -9.04 4.74 0.35
N GLN A 100 -9.11 6.04 0.11
CA GLN A 100 -8.66 7.06 1.08
C GLN A 100 -9.49 7.01 2.35
N GLN A 101 -10.83 6.99 2.23
CA GLN A 101 -11.73 6.95 3.37
C GLN A 101 -11.60 5.65 4.17
N ASP A 102 -11.33 4.52 3.52
CA ASP A 102 -11.12 3.23 4.18
C ASP A 102 -9.67 3.03 4.66
N ARG A 103 -8.81 4.02 4.46
CA ARG A 103 -7.37 3.97 4.81
C ARG A 103 -6.66 2.80 4.15
N LEU A 104 -7.03 2.48 2.92
CA LEU A 104 -6.44 1.37 2.17
C LEU A 104 -4.92 1.48 2.07
N PRO A 105 -4.27 2.64 1.85
CA PRO A 105 -2.82 2.76 1.83
C PRO A 105 -2.14 2.27 3.12
N MET A 106 -2.79 2.46 4.28
CA MET A 106 -2.29 1.92 5.56
C MET A 106 -2.46 0.40 5.63
N LYS A 107 -3.61 -0.12 5.16
CA LYS A 107 -3.89 -1.57 5.09
C LYS A 107 -2.96 -2.27 4.11
N MET A 108 -2.57 -1.61 3.01
CA MET A 108 -1.62 -2.13 2.04
C MET A 108 -0.25 -2.44 2.66
N LYS A 109 0.21 -1.68 3.66
CA LYS A 109 1.46 -1.99 4.39
C LYS A 109 1.38 -3.35 5.10
N GLN A 110 0.24 -3.68 5.70
CA GLN A 110 0.01 -4.99 6.29
C GLN A 110 -0.09 -6.06 5.21
N ARG A 111 -0.81 -5.79 4.12
CA ARG A 111 -0.97 -6.70 2.98
C ARG A 111 0.37 -7.02 2.33
N GLY A 112 1.25 -6.02 2.14
CA GLY A 112 2.61 -6.22 1.64
C GLY A 112 3.43 -7.15 2.53
N ARG A 113 3.36 -6.98 3.87
CA ARG A 113 4.00 -7.91 4.80
C ARG A 113 3.44 -9.33 4.68
N HIS A 114 2.11 -9.47 4.61
CA HIS A 114 1.47 -10.78 4.44
C HIS A 114 1.90 -11.46 3.13
N MET A 115 1.95 -10.71 2.02
CA MET A 115 2.36 -11.23 0.71
C MET A 115 3.80 -11.72 0.74
N ILE A 116 4.73 -10.94 1.28
CA ILE A 116 6.15 -11.29 1.32
C ILE A 116 6.43 -12.40 2.33
N ALA A 117 5.82 -12.35 3.53
CA ALA A 117 6.06 -13.33 4.59
C ALA A 117 5.35 -14.65 4.35
N TYR A 118 4.10 -14.63 3.92
CA TYR A 118 3.24 -15.81 3.83
C TYR A 118 2.87 -16.22 2.41
N GLY A 119 3.15 -15.36 1.43
CA GLY A 119 2.80 -15.60 0.04
C GLY A 119 1.33 -15.37 -0.29
N MET A 120 0.51 -14.85 0.63
CA MET A 120 -0.89 -14.52 0.39
C MET A 120 -1.36 -13.38 1.29
N SER A 121 -2.39 -12.64 0.85
CA SER A 121 -2.97 -11.53 1.63
C SER A 121 -4.49 -11.46 1.48
N PRO A 122 -5.25 -12.26 2.22
CA PRO A 122 -6.70 -12.34 2.09
C PRO A 122 -7.41 -11.05 2.49
N VAL A 123 -8.45 -10.70 1.73
CA VAL A 123 -9.31 -9.54 1.97
C VAL A 123 -10.77 -9.93 1.84
N VAL A 124 -11.62 -9.36 2.67
CA VAL A 124 -13.08 -9.45 2.56
C VAL A 124 -13.64 -8.07 2.32
N ILE A 125 -14.41 -7.93 1.24
CA ILE A 125 -15.09 -6.69 0.90
C ILE A 125 -16.49 -6.72 1.53
N ARG A 126 -16.82 -5.68 2.30
CA ARG A 126 -18.10 -5.56 2.99
C ARG A 126 -18.68 -4.17 2.84
N TRP A 127 -20.00 -4.11 2.98
CA TRP A 127 -20.70 -2.84 3.04
C TRP A 127 -20.69 -2.25 4.45
N ASP A 128 -20.23 -1.02 4.59
CA ASP A 128 -20.37 -0.23 5.81
C ASP A 128 -21.67 0.56 5.76
N ALA A 129 -22.72 0.02 6.38
CA ALA A 129 -24.04 0.64 6.40
C ALA A 129 -24.07 2.00 7.11
N LYS A 130 -23.15 2.26 8.06
CA LYS A 130 -23.06 3.53 8.78
C LYS A 130 -22.56 4.66 7.90
N ASN A 131 -21.53 4.36 7.10
CA ASN A 131 -20.88 5.34 6.21
C ASN A 131 -21.34 5.17 4.77
N ASN A 132 -22.19 4.20 4.51
CA ASN A 132 -22.74 3.90 3.18
C ASN A 132 -21.65 3.71 2.11
N ARG A 133 -20.64 2.90 2.34
CA ARG A 133 -19.52 2.68 1.42
C ARG A 133 -18.97 1.27 1.53
N PRO A 134 -18.27 0.75 0.51
CA PRO A 134 -17.52 -0.48 0.64
C PRO A 134 -16.32 -0.31 1.58
N THR A 135 -15.92 -1.38 2.26
CA THR A 135 -14.76 -1.47 3.14
C THR A 135 -13.97 -2.72 2.85
N TRP A 136 -12.64 -2.62 2.93
CA TRP A 136 -11.69 -3.71 2.72
C TRP A 136 -11.19 -4.22 4.07
N GLN A 137 -11.60 -5.41 4.45
CA GLN A 137 -11.18 -6.05 5.70
C GLN A 137 -10.03 -7.02 5.42
N VAL A 138 -8.82 -6.60 5.75
CA VAL A 138 -7.64 -7.48 5.64
C VAL A 138 -7.74 -8.59 6.67
N ARG A 139 -7.62 -9.84 6.23
CA ARG A 139 -7.65 -11.03 7.09
C ARG A 139 -6.25 -11.60 7.27
N HIS A 140 -6.04 -12.30 8.37
CA HIS A 140 -4.75 -12.92 8.63
C HIS A 140 -4.63 -14.24 7.84
N PRO A 141 -3.51 -14.49 7.12
CA PRO A 141 -3.32 -15.73 6.36
C PRO A 141 -3.49 -17.01 7.17
N LEU A 142 -3.01 -17.04 8.42
CA LEU A 142 -3.16 -18.20 9.32
C LEU A 142 -4.60 -18.48 9.75
N GLU A 143 -5.51 -17.53 9.55
CA GLU A 143 -6.94 -17.68 9.86
C GLU A 143 -7.76 -18.03 8.61
N THR A 144 -7.11 -18.15 7.44
CA THR A 144 -7.77 -18.25 6.14
C THR A 144 -7.71 -19.67 5.59
N TYR A 145 -8.87 -20.21 5.24
CA TYR A 145 -9.07 -21.55 4.72
C TYR A 145 -9.95 -21.49 3.46
N PRO A 146 -9.39 -21.16 2.29
CA PRO A 146 -10.16 -21.10 1.05
C PRO A 146 -10.60 -22.47 0.57
N SER A 147 -11.45 -22.52 -0.45
CA SER A 147 -11.80 -23.75 -1.15
C SER A 147 -10.56 -24.40 -1.74
N THR A 148 -10.54 -25.73 -1.75
CA THR A 148 -9.39 -26.53 -2.22
C THR A 148 -9.29 -26.61 -3.75
N ASP A 149 -10.28 -26.12 -4.44
CA ASP A 149 -10.38 -26.01 -5.91
C ASP A 149 -9.79 -24.72 -6.48
N LEU A 150 -9.30 -23.82 -5.61
CA LEU A 150 -8.66 -22.58 -6.02
C LEU A 150 -7.38 -22.86 -6.83
N LEU A 151 -7.41 -22.52 -8.11
CA LEU A 151 -6.30 -22.73 -9.03
C LEU A 151 -5.26 -21.60 -8.91
N PRO A 152 -3.98 -21.87 -9.22
CA PRO A 152 -2.96 -20.81 -9.30
C PRO A 152 -3.39 -19.72 -10.28
N GLY A 153 -3.30 -18.46 -9.85
CA GLY A 153 -3.74 -17.30 -10.63
C GLY A 153 -5.21 -16.93 -10.46
N GLN A 154 -6.04 -17.75 -9.84
CA GLN A 154 -7.36 -17.34 -9.38
C GLN A 154 -7.25 -16.54 -8.09
N LEU A 155 -7.97 -15.42 -8.03
CA LEU A 155 -7.96 -14.52 -6.88
C LEU A 155 -9.16 -14.75 -5.96
N SER A 156 -10.28 -15.17 -6.52
CA SER A 156 -11.54 -15.34 -5.81
C SER A 156 -11.88 -16.82 -5.65
N PRO A 157 -11.86 -17.34 -4.42
CA PRO A 157 -12.28 -18.71 -4.14
C PRO A 157 -13.81 -18.86 -4.26
N THR A 158 -14.29 -20.07 -4.54
CA THR A 158 -15.73 -20.41 -4.56
C THR A 158 -16.35 -20.14 -3.20
N ASP A 159 -15.64 -20.49 -2.14
CA ASP A 159 -15.97 -20.18 -0.76
C ASP A 159 -14.71 -20.07 0.10
N CYS A 160 -14.82 -19.45 1.27
CA CYS A 160 -13.72 -19.32 2.22
C CYS A 160 -14.22 -19.41 3.65
N ILE A 161 -13.43 -20.06 4.51
CA ILE A 161 -13.66 -20.08 5.97
C ILE A 161 -12.56 -19.27 6.64
N PHE A 162 -12.94 -18.28 7.44
CA PHE A 162 -12.04 -17.59 8.35
C PHE A 162 -12.25 -18.13 9.76
N ALA A 163 -11.17 -18.69 10.33
CA ALA A 163 -11.19 -19.25 11.67
C ALA A 163 -10.35 -18.40 12.62
N TYR A 164 -10.98 -17.65 13.48
CA TYR A 164 -10.32 -16.74 14.43
C TYR A 164 -10.92 -16.86 15.83
N ARG A 165 -10.25 -16.28 16.82
CA ARG A 165 -10.71 -16.35 18.19
C ARG A 165 -11.25 -15.02 18.69
N ARG A 166 -12.29 -15.07 19.51
CA ARG A 166 -12.84 -13.92 20.23
C ARG A 166 -13.10 -14.28 21.68
N SER A 167 -12.95 -13.30 22.59
CA SER A 167 -13.28 -13.50 23.98
C SER A 167 -14.79 -13.59 24.18
N LEU A 168 -15.21 -14.35 25.17
CA LEU A 168 -16.62 -14.45 25.56
C LEU A 168 -17.19 -13.07 25.96
N GLY A 169 -16.37 -12.22 26.58
CA GLY A 169 -16.76 -10.85 26.92
C GLY A 169 -17.12 -10.03 25.68
N TRP A 170 -16.33 -10.15 24.60
CA TRP A 170 -16.64 -9.51 23.32
C TRP A 170 -17.96 -10.00 22.72
N LEU A 171 -18.21 -11.31 22.78
CA LEU A 171 -19.47 -11.89 22.27
C LEU A 171 -20.68 -11.42 23.06
N ARG A 172 -20.55 -11.30 24.38
CA ARG A 172 -21.62 -10.77 25.24
C ARG A 172 -21.91 -9.29 24.95
N SER A 173 -20.86 -8.48 24.78
CA SER A 173 -21.02 -7.05 24.47
C SER A 173 -21.63 -6.79 23.09
N ASN A 174 -21.49 -7.72 22.15
CA ASN A 174 -22.08 -7.65 20.82
C ASN A 174 -23.45 -8.38 20.70
N GLY A 175 -24.07 -8.75 21.81
CA GLY A 175 -25.44 -9.30 21.80
C GLY A 175 -25.53 -10.81 21.52
N TYR A 176 -24.40 -11.53 21.45
CA TYR A 176 -24.37 -12.97 21.17
C TYR A 176 -24.36 -13.84 22.44
N GLY A 177 -24.42 -13.23 23.63
CA GLY A 177 -24.26 -13.93 24.91
C GLY A 177 -25.18 -15.13 25.08
N ASP A 178 -26.49 -14.98 24.77
CA ASP A 178 -27.48 -16.05 24.91
C ASP A 178 -27.25 -17.17 23.88
N LYS A 179 -26.87 -16.84 22.64
CA LYS A 179 -26.60 -17.84 21.61
C LYS A 179 -25.38 -18.70 21.95
N VAL A 180 -24.34 -18.06 22.48
CA VAL A 180 -23.11 -18.77 22.88
C VAL A 180 -23.29 -19.58 24.16
N ARG A 181 -24.24 -19.23 25.02
CA ARG A 181 -24.55 -19.97 26.25
C ARG A 181 -24.86 -21.46 25.98
N ALA A 182 -25.46 -21.76 24.83
CA ALA A 182 -25.76 -23.14 24.44
C ALA A 182 -24.48 -24.00 24.25
N LEU A 183 -23.31 -23.40 23.95
CA LEU A 183 -22.04 -24.11 23.84
C LEU A 183 -21.51 -24.59 25.19
N PHE A 184 -21.98 -24.02 26.31
CA PHE A 184 -21.52 -24.28 27.67
C PHE A 184 -22.55 -24.96 28.53
N SER A 185 -23.65 -25.44 27.93
CA SER A 185 -24.79 -26.06 28.67
C SER A 185 -24.37 -27.25 29.54
N ASP A 186 -23.27 -27.90 29.22
CA ASP A 186 -22.76 -29.07 29.90
C ASP A 186 -21.87 -28.73 31.13
N ARG A 187 -21.67 -27.45 31.43
CA ARG A 187 -20.84 -26.99 32.56
C ARG A 187 -21.69 -26.31 33.62
N ASN A 188 -21.45 -26.68 34.86
CA ASN A 188 -22.12 -26.10 36.03
C ASN A 188 -21.53 -24.75 36.49
N GLU A 189 -20.33 -24.38 35.98
CA GLU A 189 -19.63 -23.15 36.37
C GLU A 189 -19.77 -22.06 35.29
N PRO A 190 -19.94 -20.80 35.70
CA PRO A 190 -19.97 -19.70 34.76
C PRO A 190 -18.59 -19.51 34.09
N MET A 191 -18.58 -19.49 32.77
CA MET A 191 -17.35 -19.25 32.01
C MET A 191 -16.85 -17.83 32.20
N PRO A 192 -15.54 -17.65 32.42
CA PRO A 192 -14.90 -16.33 32.53
C PRO A 192 -15.01 -15.54 31.22
N ASN A 193 -15.00 -14.21 31.31
CA ASN A 193 -15.16 -13.33 30.15
C ASN A 193 -13.97 -13.38 29.19
N ASP A 194 -12.82 -13.79 29.64
CA ASP A 194 -11.59 -13.98 28.88
C ASP A 194 -11.51 -15.32 28.14
N ALA A 195 -12.47 -16.23 28.40
CA ALA A 195 -12.53 -17.50 27.68
C ALA A 195 -12.55 -17.27 26.16
N SER A 196 -11.65 -17.97 25.47
CA SER A 196 -11.44 -17.83 24.02
C SER A 196 -12.40 -18.75 23.25
N ILE A 197 -13.22 -18.17 22.40
CA ILE A 197 -14.19 -18.85 21.55
C ILE A 197 -13.67 -18.88 20.12
N LEU A 198 -13.69 -20.07 19.49
CA LEU A 198 -13.42 -20.23 18.08
C LEU A 198 -14.60 -19.75 17.27
N MET A 199 -14.36 -18.78 16.41
CA MET A 199 -15.31 -18.24 15.44
C MET A 199 -14.97 -18.81 14.07
N LEU A 200 -15.99 -19.35 13.41
CA LEU A 200 -15.91 -19.73 11.99
C LEU A 200 -16.82 -18.80 11.20
N GLU A 201 -16.22 -18.07 10.28
CA GLU A 201 -16.91 -17.19 9.35
C GLU A 201 -16.81 -17.83 7.96
N TYR A 202 -17.88 -18.50 7.53
CA TYR A 202 -17.99 -19.08 6.21
C TYR A 202 -18.59 -18.06 5.26
N ILE A 203 -17.94 -17.83 4.14
CA ILE A 203 -18.34 -16.85 3.12
C ILE A 203 -18.30 -17.53 1.75
N ASN A 204 -19.40 -17.46 1.03
CA ASN A 204 -19.48 -17.77 -0.39
C ASN A 204 -20.04 -16.55 -1.16
N THR A 205 -20.37 -16.69 -2.43
CA THR A 205 -20.97 -15.61 -3.24
C THR A 205 -22.37 -15.22 -2.76
N GLU A 206 -23.14 -16.16 -2.21
CA GLU A 206 -24.55 -15.97 -1.86
C GLU A 206 -24.75 -15.55 -0.41
N GLU A 207 -24.05 -16.20 0.52
CA GLU A 207 -24.33 -16.05 1.95
C GLU A 207 -23.07 -16.04 2.81
N THR A 208 -23.19 -15.43 3.98
CA THR A 208 -22.19 -15.46 5.06
C THR A 208 -22.80 -16.06 6.32
N HIS A 209 -22.13 -17.07 6.86
CA HIS A 209 -22.48 -17.69 8.15
C HIS A 209 -21.41 -17.37 9.19
N LEU A 210 -21.83 -16.84 10.32
CA LEU A 210 -20.97 -16.65 11.49
C LEU A 210 -21.34 -17.67 12.56
N ILE A 211 -20.41 -18.55 12.90
CA ILE A 211 -20.61 -19.69 13.79
C ILE A 211 -19.60 -19.61 14.94
N ALA A 212 -20.08 -19.78 16.16
CA ALA A 212 -19.22 -20.05 17.31
C ALA A 212 -19.07 -21.57 17.44
N ALA A 213 -17.86 -22.10 17.28
CA ALA A 213 -17.65 -23.53 17.06
C ALA A 213 -16.91 -24.28 18.18
N GLY A 214 -16.50 -23.61 19.23
CA GLY A 214 -15.82 -24.25 20.36
C GLY A 214 -15.15 -23.24 21.26
N TYR A 215 -14.66 -23.69 22.42
CA TYR A 215 -13.98 -22.81 23.34
C TYR A 215 -12.69 -23.44 23.88
N LYS A 216 -11.75 -22.60 24.29
CA LYS A 216 -10.53 -22.96 25.03
C LYS A 216 -10.36 -21.94 26.17
N ALA A 217 -9.82 -22.37 27.29
CA ALA A 217 -9.35 -21.44 28.32
C ALA A 217 -8.28 -20.53 27.71
N ALA A 218 -8.26 -19.25 28.08
CA ALA A 218 -7.34 -18.28 27.51
C ALA A 218 -5.89 -18.72 27.75
N ASP A 219 -5.18 -19.02 26.66
CA ASP A 219 -3.75 -19.20 26.67
C ASP A 219 -3.13 -18.07 25.83
N PRO A 220 -2.44 -17.11 26.46
CA PRO A 220 -1.93 -15.93 25.76
C PRO A 220 -0.83 -16.24 24.74
N MET A 221 -0.19 -17.41 24.82
CA MET A 221 0.91 -17.77 23.93
C MET A 221 0.50 -18.50 22.64
N ASN A 222 -0.72 -19.07 22.56
CA ASN A 222 -1.14 -19.91 21.42
C ASN A 222 -2.43 -19.41 20.77
N GLN A 223 -2.36 -18.24 20.16
CA GLN A 223 -3.50 -17.60 19.50
C GLN A 223 -4.11 -18.45 18.37
N TYR A 224 -3.30 -19.32 17.73
CA TYR A 224 -3.66 -20.09 16.54
C TYR A 224 -3.71 -21.62 16.77
N GLU A 225 -3.35 -22.12 17.93
CA GLU A 225 -3.49 -23.54 18.23
C GLU A 225 -4.94 -23.90 18.58
N LEU A 226 -5.53 -24.67 17.70
CA LEU A 226 -6.86 -25.22 17.83
C LEU A 226 -6.75 -26.63 18.41
N GLU A 227 -6.77 -26.78 19.72
CA GLU A 227 -6.96 -28.08 20.32
C GLU A 227 -8.45 -28.47 20.22
N PHE A 228 -8.71 -29.47 19.42
CA PHE A 228 -10.01 -30.12 19.38
C PHE A 228 -10.06 -31.14 20.52
N THR A 229 -10.71 -30.79 21.60
CA THR A 229 -11.06 -31.75 22.65
C THR A 229 -12.32 -32.48 22.21
N GLY A 230 -12.14 -33.68 21.66
CA GLY A 230 -13.23 -34.61 21.36
C GLY A 230 -13.64 -34.65 19.87
N ASN A 231 -14.25 -35.78 19.49
CA ASN A 231 -14.68 -36.09 18.12
C ASN A 231 -15.87 -35.24 17.60
N GLN A 232 -16.52 -34.44 18.45
CA GLN A 232 -17.68 -33.63 18.09
C GLN A 232 -17.47 -32.18 18.53
N MET A 233 -17.23 -31.31 17.55
CA MET A 233 -17.29 -29.89 17.77
C MET A 233 -18.77 -29.45 17.84
N LYS A 234 -19.20 -28.98 19.00
CA LYS A 234 -20.49 -28.30 19.12
C LYS A 234 -20.34 -26.89 18.56
N GLY A 235 -21.26 -26.46 17.74
CA GLY A 235 -21.29 -25.09 17.21
C GLY A 235 -22.63 -24.44 17.45
N THR A 236 -22.69 -23.13 17.31
CA THR A 236 -23.93 -22.37 17.33
C THR A 236 -23.85 -21.27 16.26
N THR A 237 -24.88 -21.13 15.44
CA THR A 237 -24.96 -20.07 14.45
C THR A 237 -25.31 -18.76 15.15
N LEU A 238 -24.43 -17.77 15.02
CA LEU A 238 -24.61 -16.43 15.56
C LEU A 238 -25.39 -15.56 14.58
N GLU A 239 -24.95 -15.55 13.33
CA GLU A 239 -25.57 -14.79 12.24
C GLU A 239 -25.54 -15.59 10.95
N ASN A 240 -26.54 -15.32 10.13
CA ASN A 240 -26.60 -15.74 8.74
C ASN A 240 -27.22 -14.60 7.94
N PHE A 241 -26.53 -14.11 6.90
CA PHE A 241 -27.03 -13.06 6.05
C PHE A 241 -26.60 -13.28 4.58
N ALA A 242 -27.44 -12.81 3.67
CA ALA A 242 -27.15 -12.86 2.26
C ALA A 242 -26.05 -11.85 1.89
N ASN A 243 -25.12 -12.27 1.02
CA ASN A 243 -24.13 -11.39 0.44
C ASN A 243 -24.78 -10.64 -0.73
N MET A 244 -24.65 -9.32 -0.71
CA MET A 244 -25.21 -8.42 -1.73
C MET A 244 -24.12 -7.95 -2.70
N SER A 245 -23.23 -8.86 -3.11
CA SER A 245 -22.13 -8.58 -4.04
C SER A 245 -22.43 -9.03 -5.49
N GLY A 246 -23.68 -9.39 -5.79
CA GLY A 246 -24.07 -9.95 -7.08
C GLY A 246 -23.35 -11.27 -7.35
N ASP A 247 -22.83 -11.44 -8.56
CA ASP A 247 -22.08 -12.63 -8.96
C ASP A 247 -20.60 -12.60 -8.49
N MET A 248 -20.19 -11.51 -7.82
CA MET A 248 -18.81 -11.34 -7.38
C MET A 248 -18.58 -11.96 -6.01
N SER A 249 -17.45 -12.65 -5.84
CA SER A 249 -17.04 -13.13 -4.52
C SER A 249 -16.67 -11.95 -3.62
N PRO A 250 -17.21 -11.87 -2.39
CA PRO A 250 -16.78 -10.85 -1.44
C PRO A 250 -15.39 -11.15 -0.84
N VAL A 251 -14.80 -12.30 -1.16
CA VAL A 251 -13.47 -12.71 -0.68
C VAL A 251 -12.50 -12.73 -1.84
N VAL A 252 -11.41 -11.99 -1.70
CA VAL A 252 -10.31 -11.96 -2.67
C VAL A 252 -9.02 -12.34 -1.94
N ILE A 253 -8.28 -13.29 -2.50
CA ILE A 253 -7.05 -13.83 -1.91
C ILE A 253 -5.92 -13.73 -2.93
N PRO A 254 -5.25 -12.57 -3.03
CA PRO A 254 -4.05 -12.50 -3.84
C PRO A 254 -2.99 -13.45 -3.27
N MET A 255 -2.47 -14.30 -4.13
CA MET A 255 -1.45 -15.28 -3.79
C MET A 255 -0.26 -15.14 -4.73
N ARG A 256 0.93 -15.28 -4.17
CA ARG A 256 2.14 -15.42 -4.96
C ARG A 256 2.12 -16.76 -5.68
N ILE A 257 2.35 -16.74 -6.99
CA ILE A 257 2.37 -17.94 -7.81
C ILE A 257 3.71 -18.63 -7.63
N THR A 258 3.71 -19.84 -7.04
CA THR A 258 4.87 -20.71 -6.91
C THR A 258 4.64 -21.98 -7.74
N LEU A 259 5.61 -22.91 -7.73
CA LEU A 259 5.48 -24.16 -8.51
C LEU A 259 4.26 -25.00 -8.09
N ASP A 260 3.95 -25.06 -6.80
CA ASP A 260 2.91 -25.98 -6.32
C ASP A 260 1.85 -25.30 -5.44
N THR A 261 2.28 -24.50 -4.47
CA THR A 261 1.41 -23.87 -3.47
C THR A 261 1.83 -22.44 -3.19
N ALA A 262 0.96 -21.66 -2.57
CA ALA A 262 1.33 -20.34 -2.07
C ALA A 262 2.55 -20.48 -1.13
N GLY A 263 3.54 -19.63 -1.31
CA GLY A 263 4.76 -19.64 -0.49
C GLY A 263 5.35 -18.24 -0.33
N GLY A 264 5.84 -17.95 0.87
CA GLY A 264 6.53 -16.69 1.17
C GLY A 264 7.91 -16.63 0.53
N GLN A 265 8.43 -15.40 0.38
CA GLN A 265 9.78 -15.16 -0.15
C GLN A 265 10.87 -15.84 0.70
N PHE A 266 10.60 -16.03 1.97
CA PHE A 266 11.58 -16.50 2.96
C PHE A 266 11.44 -17.98 3.34
N ASP A 267 10.53 -18.72 2.72
CA ASP A 267 10.28 -20.14 3.06
C ASP A 267 11.54 -20.99 2.95
N ASN A 268 12.35 -20.74 1.93
CA ASN A 268 13.61 -21.48 1.71
C ASN A 268 14.72 -21.12 2.70
N MET A 269 14.56 -20.04 3.48
CA MET A 269 15.54 -19.63 4.50
C MET A 269 15.33 -20.31 5.86
N ILE A 270 14.13 -20.83 6.14
CA ILE A 270 13.74 -21.31 7.48
C ILE A 270 14.79 -22.28 8.04
N GLY A 271 15.23 -23.26 7.23
CA GLY A 271 16.22 -24.24 7.65
C GLY A 271 17.59 -23.64 7.97
N MET A 272 18.05 -22.70 7.14
CA MET A 272 19.34 -22.02 7.35
C MET A 272 19.30 -21.10 8.57
N TYR A 273 18.19 -20.39 8.75
CA TYR A 273 17.98 -19.52 9.90
C TYR A 273 17.99 -20.32 11.21
N TYR A 274 17.34 -21.48 11.20
CA TYR A 274 17.32 -22.39 12.35
C TYR A 274 18.71 -22.91 12.71
N GLN A 275 19.51 -23.29 11.71
CA GLN A 275 20.90 -23.73 11.93
C GLN A 275 21.78 -22.58 12.45
N GLN A 276 21.63 -21.38 11.91
CA GLN A 276 22.36 -20.21 12.39
C GLN A 276 22.02 -19.89 13.85
N ALA A 277 20.72 -19.87 14.19
CA ALA A 277 20.25 -19.65 15.55
C ALA A 277 20.86 -20.65 16.53
N LYS A 278 20.88 -21.94 16.16
CA LYS A 278 21.49 -22.99 16.96
C LYS A 278 22.99 -22.78 17.17
N LEU A 279 23.73 -22.46 16.11
CA LEU A 279 25.19 -22.24 16.20
C LEU A 279 25.52 -21.01 17.03
N MET A 280 24.81 -19.89 16.86
CA MET A 280 25.04 -18.67 17.67
C MET A 280 24.70 -18.90 19.14
N SER A 281 23.64 -19.64 19.44
CA SER A 281 23.31 -20.00 20.82
C SER A 281 24.37 -20.89 21.44
N LEU A 282 24.89 -21.90 20.72
CA LEU A 282 26.00 -22.76 21.18
C LEU A 282 27.30 -21.98 21.36
N GLU A 283 27.57 -21.00 20.51
CA GLU A 283 28.72 -20.09 20.66
C GLU A 283 28.62 -19.25 21.95
N THR A 284 27.44 -18.68 22.19
CA THR A 284 27.18 -17.91 23.44
C THR A 284 27.43 -18.77 24.67
N ILE A 285 26.96 -20.03 24.67
CA ILE A 285 27.21 -20.98 25.76
C ILE A 285 28.70 -21.31 25.89
N ALA A 286 29.38 -21.52 24.75
CA ALA A 286 30.81 -21.84 24.77
C ALA A 286 31.63 -20.67 25.33
N VAL A 287 31.26 -19.43 25.02
CA VAL A 287 31.85 -18.21 25.61
C VAL A 287 31.56 -18.14 27.11
N GLU A 288 30.32 -18.38 27.53
CA GLU A 288 29.93 -18.40 28.94
C GLU A 288 30.72 -19.46 29.71
N LYS A 289 30.81 -20.70 29.21
CA LYS A 289 31.61 -21.77 29.78
C LYS A 289 33.12 -21.52 29.71
N GLY A 290 33.57 -20.72 28.76
CA GLY A 290 34.97 -20.23 28.72
C GLY A 290 35.31 -19.25 29.82
N ILE A 291 34.35 -18.39 30.21
CA ILE A 291 34.49 -17.42 31.31
C ILE A 291 34.24 -18.09 32.67
N PHE A 292 33.25 -18.99 32.72
CA PHE A 292 32.87 -19.76 33.92
C PHE A 292 33.02 -21.26 33.62
N PRO A 293 34.26 -21.79 33.69
CA PRO A 293 34.53 -23.19 33.34
C PRO A 293 33.84 -24.16 34.29
N ASP A 294 33.38 -25.28 33.75
CA ASP A 294 32.84 -26.38 34.54
C ASP A 294 33.95 -26.94 35.43
N THR A 295 33.74 -26.99 36.71
CA THR A 295 34.71 -27.45 37.72
C THR A 295 34.31 -28.85 38.18
N TYR A 296 35.23 -29.75 38.09
CA TYR A 296 35.05 -31.16 38.52
C TYR A 296 35.92 -31.46 39.74
N LEU A 297 35.29 -32.02 40.77
CA LEU A 297 36.01 -32.55 41.90
C LEU A 297 36.47 -33.99 41.61
N VAL A 298 37.76 -34.17 41.40
CA VAL A 298 38.36 -35.47 41.11
C VAL A 298 38.90 -36.06 42.43
N SER A 299 38.21 -37.11 42.94
CA SER A 299 38.69 -37.82 44.15
C SER A 299 39.73 -38.90 43.78
N ARG A 300 40.62 -39.20 44.71
CA ARG A 300 41.51 -40.35 44.59
C ARG A 300 40.73 -41.65 44.74
N ALA A 301 41.22 -42.71 44.13
CA ALA A 301 40.60 -44.04 44.22
C ALA A 301 40.44 -44.48 45.68
N GLY A 302 39.18 -44.67 46.10
CA GLY A 302 38.84 -45.07 47.47
C GLY A 302 38.51 -43.90 48.45
N GLU A 303 38.63 -42.64 48.00
CA GLU A 303 38.25 -41.46 48.80
C GLU A 303 37.09 -40.72 48.17
N VAL A 304 36.19 -40.20 48.98
CA VAL A 304 35.08 -39.37 48.51
C VAL A 304 35.47 -37.92 48.72
N GLY A 305 35.80 -37.23 47.62
CA GLY A 305 36.04 -35.78 47.65
C GLY A 305 34.76 -35.00 47.96
N ARG A 306 34.87 -33.96 48.78
CA ARG A 306 33.75 -33.06 49.11
C ARG A 306 34.20 -31.62 49.28
N PHE A 307 33.31 -30.69 48.98
CA PHE A 307 33.51 -29.32 49.35
C PHE A 307 33.21 -29.14 50.86
N LEU A 308 34.11 -28.47 51.59
CA LEU A 308 33.95 -28.29 53.04
C LEU A 308 32.97 -27.18 53.39
N ASP A 309 32.85 -26.19 52.52
CA ASP A 309 31.99 -24.98 52.71
C ASP A 309 30.58 -25.14 52.11
N GLY A 310 30.15 -26.36 51.79
CA GLY A 310 28.87 -26.63 51.18
C GLY A 310 28.96 -26.97 49.70
N PRO A 311 27.86 -26.94 48.93
CA PRO A 311 27.88 -27.23 47.52
C PRO A 311 28.79 -26.23 46.78
N HIS A 312 29.45 -26.69 45.73
CA HIS A 312 30.33 -25.88 44.91
C HIS A 312 29.59 -24.62 44.39
N ASP A 313 30.18 -23.44 44.67
CA ASP A 313 29.71 -22.16 44.15
C ASP A 313 30.61 -21.74 42.96
N GLY A 314 30.07 -21.77 41.77
CA GLY A 314 30.79 -21.41 40.53
C GLY A 314 30.93 -19.90 40.29
N ARG A 315 30.62 -19.04 41.27
CA ARG A 315 30.76 -17.59 41.11
C ARG A 315 32.21 -17.17 40.99
N THR A 316 32.48 -16.21 40.13
CA THR A 316 33.82 -15.65 39.93
C THR A 316 34.38 -15.06 41.24
N GLY A 317 35.59 -15.48 41.61
CA GLY A 317 36.27 -15.01 42.81
C GLY A 317 35.92 -15.75 44.11
N MET A 318 35.08 -16.76 44.09
CA MET A 318 34.85 -17.66 45.23
C MET A 318 35.94 -18.70 45.33
N VAL A 319 36.39 -18.94 46.55
CA VAL A 319 37.37 -19.99 46.86
C VAL A 319 36.64 -21.16 47.49
N ASN A 320 36.59 -22.28 46.78
CA ASN A 320 35.98 -23.51 47.30
C ASN A 320 37.05 -24.36 48.00
N ILE A 321 36.81 -24.66 49.27
CA ILE A 321 37.71 -25.54 50.05
C ILE A 321 37.31 -26.99 49.82
N ILE A 322 38.27 -27.82 49.43
CA ILE A 322 38.07 -29.24 49.13
C ILE A 322 38.84 -30.14 50.08
N ALA A 323 38.31 -31.32 50.34
CA ALA A 323 38.98 -32.38 51.07
C ALA A 323 38.93 -33.70 50.26
N GLY A 324 40.06 -34.40 50.23
CA GLY A 324 40.14 -35.73 49.60
C GLY A 324 40.11 -35.73 48.07
N GLY A 325 40.51 -34.64 47.42
CA GLY A 325 40.47 -34.55 45.95
C GLY A 325 41.23 -33.39 45.38
N ASP A 326 41.13 -33.22 44.08
CA ASP A 326 41.68 -32.11 43.32
C ASP A 326 40.59 -31.51 42.43
N ILE A 327 40.66 -30.21 42.16
CA ILE A 327 39.73 -29.52 41.29
C ILE A 327 40.33 -29.49 39.89
N LYS A 328 39.58 -30.00 38.92
CA LYS A 328 39.89 -29.83 37.48
C LYS A 328 38.86 -28.95 36.82
N GLU A 329 39.34 -27.89 36.20
CA GLU A 329 38.57 -27.02 35.34
C GLU A 329 38.68 -27.54 33.90
N VAL A 330 37.52 -27.73 33.24
CA VAL A 330 37.48 -28.06 31.83
C VAL A 330 37.26 -26.78 31.05
N GLN A 331 38.36 -26.21 30.54
CA GLN A 331 38.26 -25.04 29.67
C GLN A 331 37.65 -25.43 28.33
N THR A 332 36.51 -24.84 28.00
CA THR A 332 35.89 -24.92 26.69
C THR A 332 36.49 -23.83 25.81
N SER A 333 37.26 -24.16 24.81
CA SER A 333 37.72 -23.21 23.81
C SER A 333 36.54 -22.71 22.99
N PRO A 334 36.21 -21.41 22.98
CA PRO A 334 35.24 -20.88 22.05
C PRO A 334 35.70 -21.24 20.62
N GLY A 335 34.82 -21.93 19.90
CA GLY A 335 35.18 -22.57 18.64
C GLY A 335 35.49 -21.57 17.55
N TYR A 336 36.75 -21.38 17.21
CA TYR A 336 37.19 -20.64 16.02
C TYR A 336 36.57 -21.15 14.71
N LEU A 337 35.93 -22.30 14.73
CA LEU A 337 35.27 -22.93 13.57
C LEU A 337 33.82 -22.50 13.36
N THR A 338 33.18 -21.87 14.39
CA THR A 338 31.77 -21.48 14.30
C THR A 338 31.60 -20.19 13.54
N ASN A 339 32.42 -19.17 13.74
CA ASN A 339 32.30 -17.86 13.10
C ASN A 339 32.29 -17.92 11.56
N PRO A 340 33.23 -18.59 10.88
CA PRO A 340 33.19 -18.70 9.42
C PRO A 340 31.96 -19.43 8.91
N THR A 341 31.40 -20.34 9.71
CA THR A 341 30.18 -21.06 9.35
C THR A 341 28.94 -20.20 9.51
N ILE A 342 28.86 -19.41 10.59
CA ILE A 342 27.79 -18.43 10.83
C ILE A 342 27.79 -17.38 9.73
N ASP A 343 28.95 -16.79 9.38
CA ASP A 343 29.09 -15.81 8.30
C ASP A 343 28.66 -16.39 6.95
N ARG A 344 29.02 -17.65 6.69
CA ARG A 344 28.60 -18.35 5.46
C ARG A 344 27.10 -18.59 5.43
N LEU A 345 26.50 -18.97 6.54
CA LEU A 345 25.04 -19.16 6.65
C LEU A 345 24.31 -17.84 6.46
N GLU A 346 24.79 -16.77 7.06
CA GLU A 346 24.21 -15.44 6.86
C GLU A 346 24.29 -14.98 5.42
N ARG A 347 25.45 -15.15 4.77
CA ARG A 347 25.62 -14.84 3.35
C ARG A 347 24.69 -15.65 2.47
N ASN A 348 24.56 -16.97 2.75
CA ASN A 348 23.66 -17.84 2.00
C ASN A 348 22.19 -17.44 2.21
N GLN A 349 21.80 -17.06 3.43
CA GLN A 349 20.45 -16.54 3.71
C GLN A 349 20.18 -15.27 2.91
N ARG A 350 21.11 -14.31 2.92
CA ARG A 350 20.98 -13.07 2.14
C ARG A 350 20.81 -13.36 0.65
N VAL A 351 21.60 -14.25 0.09
CA VAL A 351 21.50 -14.65 -1.33
C VAL A 351 20.16 -15.34 -1.61
N THR A 352 19.75 -16.28 -0.75
CA THR A 352 18.49 -17.04 -0.94
C THR A 352 17.26 -16.15 -0.81
N ALA A 353 17.29 -15.18 0.11
CA ALA A 353 16.21 -14.21 0.32
C ALA A 353 16.19 -13.11 -0.74
N GLY A 354 17.25 -12.94 -1.51
CA GLY A 354 17.39 -11.78 -2.39
C GLY A 354 17.59 -10.48 -1.61
N ILE A 355 18.29 -10.52 -0.47
CA ILE A 355 18.58 -9.35 0.35
C ILE A 355 20.07 -9.03 0.24
N PRO A 356 20.47 -7.99 -0.51
CA PRO A 356 21.89 -7.61 -0.61
C PRO A 356 22.44 -7.06 0.72
N GLN A 357 23.77 -7.09 0.87
CA GLN A 357 24.44 -6.64 2.10
C GLN A 357 24.19 -5.16 2.40
N GLU A 358 24.02 -4.37 1.38
CA GLU A 358 23.73 -2.94 1.43
C GLU A 358 22.43 -2.62 2.18
N PHE A 359 21.52 -3.58 2.27
CA PHE A 359 20.30 -3.43 3.08
C PHE A 359 20.56 -3.27 4.57
N GLY A 360 21.64 -3.83 5.08
CA GLY A 360 22.07 -3.67 6.47
C GLY A 360 22.86 -2.40 6.73
N GLY A 361 23.06 -1.54 5.72
CA GLY A 361 23.93 -0.37 5.82
C GLY A 361 25.43 -0.72 5.67
N GLU A 362 25.74 -1.96 5.35
CA GLU A 362 27.11 -2.39 5.08
C GLU A 362 27.44 -2.04 3.63
N SER A 363 28.31 -1.05 3.41
CA SER A 363 28.80 -0.75 2.08
C SER A 363 29.82 -1.79 1.65
N GLY A 364 29.53 -2.57 0.61
CA GLY A 364 30.52 -3.44 -0.03
C GLY A 364 31.74 -2.61 -0.48
N SER A 365 32.94 -3.07 -0.16
CA SER A 365 34.20 -2.36 -0.46
C SER A 365 34.41 -1.97 -1.92
N ASN A 366 33.60 -2.50 -2.84
CA ASN A 366 33.65 -2.26 -4.28
C ASN A 366 32.61 -1.25 -4.80
N ILE A 367 31.73 -0.71 -3.97
CA ILE A 367 30.73 0.28 -4.38
C ILE A 367 31.36 1.67 -4.24
N ARG A 368 31.94 2.18 -5.34
CA ARG A 368 32.59 3.49 -5.38
C ARG A 368 31.66 4.64 -5.76
N THR A 369 30.45 4.35 -6.22
CA THR A 369 29.45 5.36 -6.63
C THR A 369 28.05 4.97 -6.15
N GLY A 370 27.26 5.93 -5.66
CA GLY A 370 25.88 5.73 -5.26
C GLY A 370 25.03 5.08 -6.37
N ARG A 371 25.26 5.46 -7.63
CA ARG A 371 24.56 4.90 -8.79
C ARG A 371 24.75 3.40 -9.00
N ARG A 372 25.90 2.84 -8.60
CA ARG A 372 26.13 1.39 -8.64
C ARG A 372 25.46 0.68 -7.46
N GLY A 373 25.43 1.32 -6.30
CA GLY A 373 24.69 0.83 -5.13
C GLY A 373 23.19 0.72 -5.44
N ASP A 374 22.61 1.77 -6.00
CA ASP A 374 21.20 1.80 -6.42
C ASP A 374 20.89 0.75 -7.49
N ALA A 375 21.78 0.55 -8.48
CA ALA A 375 21.60 -0.48 -9.51
C ALA A 375 21.68 -1.91 -8.96
N VAL A 376 22.50 -2.16 -7.94
CA VAL A 376 22.56 -3.49 -7.28
C VAL A 376 21.34 -3.72 -6.41
N LEU A 377 20.90 -2.69 -5.68
CA LEU A 377 19.69 -2.76 -4.86
C LEU A 377 18.44 -2.99 -5.72
N SER A 378 18.30 -2.27 -6.83
CA SER A 378 17.15 -2.42 -7.71
C SER A 378 17.10 -3.79 -8.38
N ALA A 379 18.22 -4.30 -8.89
CA ALA A 379 18.25 -5.56 -9.64
C ALA A 379 17.80 -6.80 -8.85
N VAL A 380 17.98 -6.82 -7.52
CA VAL A 380 17.70 -7.99 -6.69
C VAL A 380 16.31 -7.94 -6.05
N ILE A 381 15.84 -6.74 -5.69
CA ILE A 381 14.58 -6.56 -4.96
C ILE A 381 13.43 -6.31 -5.91
N ASP A 382 13.71 -5.82 -7.11
CA ASP A 382 12.68 -5.39 -8.05
C ASP A 382 11.77 -6.55 -8.48
N PHE A 383 12.31 -7.77 -8.63
CA PHE A 383 11.49 -8.91 -9.07
C PHE A 383 10.39 -9.30 -8.07
N PRO A 384 10.66 -9.60 -6.78
CA PRO A 384 9.59 -9.94 -5.83
C PRO A 384 8.62 -8.79 -5.57
N VAL A 385 9.11 -7.54 -5.64
CA VAL A 385 8.27 -6.34 -5.48
C VAL A 385 7.36 -6.16 -6.69
N ALA A 386 7.90 -6.32 -7.91
CA ALA A 386 7.13 -6.24 -9.14
C ALA A 386 6.03 -7.31 -9.21
N GLU A 387 6.39 -8.58 -8.90
CA GLU A 387 5.43 -9.68 -8.83
C GLU A 387 4.30 -9.39 -7.83
N ALA A 388 4.63 -8.88 -6.65
CA ALA A 388 3.64 -8.54 -5.64
C ALA A 388 2.76 -7.35 -6.06
N GLN A 389 3.32 -6.31 -6.68
CA GLN A 389 2.56 -5.17 -7.19
C GLN A 389 1.63 -5.57 -8.32
N GLU A 390 2.08 -6.42 -9.25
CA GLU A 390 1.24 -6.94 -10.32
C GLU A 390 0.07 -7.77 -9.74
N THR A 391 0.36 -8.68 -8.81
CA THR A 391 -0.67 -9.47 -8.12
C THR A 391 -1.67 -8.59 -7.39
N PHE A 392 -1.22 -7.53 -6.71
CA PHE A 392 -2.11 -6.56 -6.07
C PHE A 392 -2.91 -5.73 -7.06
N GLY A 393 -2.37 -5.40 -8.23
CA GLY A 393 -3.11 -4.72 -9.30
C GLY A 393 -4.35 -5.52 -9.71
N TYR A 394 -4.17 -6.80 -10.03
CA TYR A 394 -5.28 -7.69 -10.34
C TYR A 394 -6.23 -7.89 -9.15
N SER A 395 -5.69 -8.04 -7.95
CA SER A 395 -6.51 -8.21 -6.74
C SER A 395 -7.39 -6.99 -6.47
N LEU A 396 -6.82 -5.78 -6.53
CA LEU A 396 -7.58 -4.55 -6.32
C LEU A 396 -8.66 -4.36 -7.38
N THR A 397 -8.41 -4.76 -8.64
CA THR A 397 -9.44 -4.76 -9.68
C THR A 397 -10.64 -5.64 -9.30
N GLU A 398 -10.41 -6.86 -8.82
CA GLU A 398 -11.49 -7.75 -8.38
C GLU A 398 -12.18 -7.23 -7.10
N GLU A 399 -11.41 -6.72 -6.17
CA GLU A 399 -11.91 -6.13 -4.92
C GLU A 399 -12.82 -4.92 -5.18
N ASP A 400 -12.39 -4.05 -6.09
CA ASP A 400 -13.16 -2.86 -6.46
C ASP A 400 -14.44 -3.23 -7.22
N ARG A 401 -14.40 -4.25 -8.10
CA ARG A 401 -15.59 -4.80 -8.75
C ARG A 401 -16.62 -5.24 -7.71
N ALA A 402 -16.21 -6.02 -6.71
CA ALA A 402 -17.10 -6.41 -5.62
C ALA A 402 -17.63 -5.20 -4.85
N GLY A 403 -16.77 -4.19 -4.57
CA GLY A 403 -17.17 -2.93 -3.94
C GLY A 403 -18.19 -2.13 -4.74
N ILE A 404 -18.02 -2.07 -6.07
CA ILE A 404 -18.94 -1.42 -7.00
C ILE A 404 -20.31 -2.10 -6.97
N GLU A 405 -20.36 -3.44 -7.09
CA GLU A 405 -21.61 -4.19 -7.05
C GLU A 405 -22.31 -4.02 -5.70
N LEU A 406 -21.58 -4.07 -4.58
CA LEU A 406 -22.13 -3.75 -3.26
C LEU A 406 -22.73 -2.33 -3.22
N SER A 407 -22.06 -1.35 -3.81
CA SER A 407 -22.56 0.03 -3.83
C SER A 407 -23.84 0.20 -4.65
N LYS A 408 -23.95 -0.52 -5.78
CA LYS A 408 -25.15 -0.53 -6.62
C LYS A 408 -26.32 -1.22 -5.92
N MET A 409 -26.06 -2.30 -5.18
CA MET A 409 -27.10 -3.06 -4.48
C MET A 409 -27.62 -2.34 -3.21
N TRP A 410 -26.72 -1.78 -2.41
CA TRP A 410 -27.08 -1.16 -1.14
C TRP A 410 -27.48 0.31 -1.22
N ALA A 411 -26.99 1.04 -2.20
CA ALA A 411 -27.23 2.48 -2.29
C ALA A 411 -27.36 2.95 -3.76
N PRO A 412 -28.21 2.33 -4.61
CA PRO A 412 -28.22 2.52 -6.06
C PRO A 412 -28.35 3.99 -6.47
N ASP A 413 -29.36 4.70 -5.92
CA ASP A 413 -29.74 6.05 -6.30
C ASP A 413 -29.29 7.11 -5.30
N THR A 414 -28.47 6.74 -4.31
CA THR A 414 -28.05 7.66 -3.26
C THR A 414 -26.94 8.56 -3.78
N LYS A 415 -27.24 9.85 -3.93
CA LYS A 415 -26.24 10.86 -4.28
C LYS A 415 -25.30 11.09 -3.10
N LYS A 416 -24.01 10.94 -3.33
CA LYS A 416 -22.95 11.14 -2.33
C LYS A 416 -21.90 12.08 -2.83
N THR A 417 -21.33 12.85 -1.91
CA THR A 417 -20.18 13.71 -2.17
C THR A 417 -19.07 13.31 -1.22
N MET A 418 -17.87 13.09 -1.75
CA MET A 418 -16.67 12.82 -0.99
C MET A 418 -15.54 13.71 -1.48
N TYR A 419 -14.55 13.94 -0.61
CA TYR A 419 -13.35 14.66 -0.99
C TYR A 419 -12.27 13.63 -1.38
N VAL A 420 -11.67 13.82 -2.54
CA VAL A 420 -10.63 12.96 -3.10
C VAL A 420 -9.39 13.80 -3.36
N GLY A 421 -8.22 13.26 -3.05
CA GLY A 421 -6.94 13.98 -3.13
C GLY A 421 -6.39 14.37 -1.76
N THR A 422 -5.19 14.92 -1.73
CA THR A 422 -4.48 15.31 -0.52
C THR A 422 -4.21 16.83 -0.50
N GLY A 423 -4.29 17.43 0.69
CA GLY A 423 -3.94 18.84 0.86
C GLY A 423 -4.80 19.80 0.01
N ASN A 424 -4.15 20.67 -0.74
CA ASN A 424 -4.82 21.69 -1.57
C ASN A 424 -5.45 21.11 -2.86
N SER A 425 -5.05 19.92 -3.29
CA SER A 425 -5.62 19.22 -4.45
C SER A 425 -6.91 18.45 -4.13
N ALA A 426 -7.37 18.45 -2.88
CA ALA A 426 -8.58 17.77 -2.47
C ALA A 426 -9.82 18.42 -3.11
N ARG A 427 -10.55 17.65 -3.93
CA ARG A 427 -11.76 18.11 -4.62
C ARG A 427 -13.00 17.32 -4.21
N PRO A 428 -14.18 17.96 -4.16
CA PRO A 428 -15.42 17.25 -3.95
C PRO A 428 -15.80 16.46 -5.21
N VAL A 429 -15.92 15.15 -5.08
CA VAL A 429 -16.43 14.26 -6.11
C VAL A 429 -17.83 13.81 -5.71
N THR A 430 -18.79 14.08 -6.57
CA THR A 430 -20.19 13.69 -6.36
C THR A 430 -20.56 12.58 -7.32
N TYR A 431 -21.11 11.48 -6.79
CA TYR A 431 -21.47 10.31 -7.57
C TYR A 431 -22.82 9.72 -7.13
N VAL A 432 -23.44 9.00 -8.06
CA VAL A 432 -24.61 8.14 -7.84
C VAL A 432 -24.20 6.75 -8.36
N PRO A 433 -24.19 5.68 -7.53
CA PRO A 433 -23.61 4.40 -7.93
C PRO A 433 -24.06 3.86 -9.27
N VAL A 434 -25.37 3.80 -9.53
CA VAL A 434 -25.89 3.25 -10.80
C VAL A 434 -25.56 4.13 -12.01
N GLU A 435 -25.55 5.45 -11.85
CA GLU A 435 -25.24 6.39 -12.93
C GLU A 435 -23.75 6.46 -13.25
N THR A 436 -22.92 6.41 -12.20
CA THR A 436 -21.46 6.55 -12.32
C THR A 436 -20.81 5.27 -12.80
N PHE A 437 -21.19 4.12 -12.22
CA PHE A 437 -20.63 2.82 -12.56
C PHE A 437 -21.50 2.08 -13.60
N VAL A 438 -21.54 2.60 -14.82
CA VAL A 438 -22.23 1.91 -15.95
C VAL A 438 -21.60 0.55 -16.23
N THR A 439 -20.30 0.43 -16.03
CA THR A 439 -19.54 -0.83 -16.07
C THR A 439 -18.71 -0.95 -14.80
N SER A 440 -18.49 -2.18 -14.34
CA SER A 440 -17.54 -2.49 -13.30
C SER A 440 -16.14 -2.81 -13.86
N GLU A 441 -16.00 -2.84 -15.18
CA GLU A 441 -14.74 -3.13 -15.87
C GLU A 441 -13.78 -1.95 -15.77
N HIS A 442 -12.65 -2.18 -15.14
CA HIS A 442 -11.57 -1.22 -14.98
C HIS A 442 -10.24 -1.95 -14.79
N VAL A 443 -9.17 -1.24 -14.81
CA VAL A 443 -7.82 -1.77 -14.59
C VAL A 443 -7.13 -0.98 -13.48
N VAL A 444 -6.62 -1.70 -12.51
CA VAL A 444 -5.73 -1.15 -11.48
C VAL A 444 -4.31 -1.54 -11.82
N SER A 445 -3.44 -0.57 -12.00
CA SER A 445 -2.05 -0.81 -12.40
C SER A 445 -1.08 0.02 -11.59
N TYR A 446 0.09 -0.55 -11.30
CA TYR A 446 1.19 0.18 -10.69
C TYR A 446 2.03 0.82 -11.81
N PRO A 447 2.29 2.14 -11.76
CA PRO A 447 3.16 2.79 -12.70
C PRO A 447 4.59 2.28 -12.51
N ALA A 448 5.13 1.53 -13.44
CA ALA A 448 6.46 0.93 -13.40
C ALA A 448 6.71 0.06 -12.15
N SER A 449 6.06 -1.11 -12.10
CA SER A 449 6.21 -2.11 -11.04
C SER A 449 7.69 -2.42 -10.76
N GLY A 450 8.08 -2.40 -9.49
CA GLY A 450 9.43 -2.70 -9.02
C GLY A 450 10.46 -1.59 -9.15
N SER A 451 10.20 -0.51 -9.88
CA SER A 451 11.15 0.59 -10.07
C SER A 451 11.19 1.53 -8.85
N ASP A 452 12.35 2.10 -8.58
CA ASP A 452 12.48 3.20 -7.63
C ASP A 452 11.75 4.44 -8.15
N VAL A 453 11.05 5.14 -7.27
CA VAL A 453 10.24 6.33 -7.60
C VAL A 453 11.08 7.42 -8.29
N ASN A 454 12.32 7.65 -7.83
CA ASN A 454 13.21 8.65 -8.41
C ASN A 454 13.62 8.27 -9.85
N SER A 455 13.93 6.99 -10.07
CA SER A 455 14.26 6.48 -11.40
C SER A 455 13.08 6.56 -12.37
N LEU A 456 11.86 6.32 -11.85
CA LEU A 456 10.62 6.47 -12.60
C LEU A 456 10.42 7.92 -13.07
N ILE A 457 10.49 8.89 -12.14
CA ILE A 457 10.31 10.31 -12.46
C ILE A 457 11.35 10.79 -13.48
N GLN A 458 12.63 10.41 -13.29
CA GLN A 458 13.67 10.74 -14.27
C GLN A 458 13.39 10.14 -15.64
N GLY A 459 12.95 8.88 -15.71
CA GLY A 459 12.58 8.21 -16.94
C GLY A 459 11.39 8.86 -17.64
N ILE A 460 10.36 9.24 -16.90
CA ILE A 460 9.20 9.98 -17.40
C ILE A 460 9.63 11.34 -17.95
N GLY A 461 10.43 12.11 -17.19
CA GLY A 461 10.93 13.41 -17.60
C GLY A 461 11.76 13.34 -18.91
N GLN A 462 12.62 12.33 -19.04
CA GLN A 462 13.39 12.09 -20.26
C GLN A 462 12.50 11.76 -21.47
N ARG A 463 11.49 10.92 -21.31
CA ARG A 463 10.54 10.54 -22.38
C ARG A 463 9.68 11.72 -22.85
N VAL A 464 9.27 12.57 -21.92
CA VAL A 464 8.56 13.82 -22.25
C VAL A 464 9.50 14.79 -22.99
N GLY A 465 10.74 14.92 -22.52
CA GLY A 465 11.75 15.77 -23.17
C GLY A 465 12.12 15.31 -24.58
N LEU A 466 12.10 13.99 -24.85
CA LEU A 466 12.30 13.40 -26.18
C LEU A 466 11.04 13.42 -27.06
N GLY A 467 9.90 13.90 -26.56
CA GLY A 467 8.64 13.90 -27.31
C GLY A 467 8.01 12.52 -27.54
N ILE A 468 8.46 11.48 -26.82
CA ILE A 468 7.95 10.11 -26.93
C ILE A 468 6.68 9.94 -26.08
N MET A 469 6.52 10.76 -25.05
CA MET A 469 5.41 10.70 -24.10
C MET A 469 4.74 12.07 -23.99
N SER A 470 3.40 12.10 -23.95
CA SER A 470 2.65 13.33 -23.70
C SER A 470 2.78 13.77 -22.25
N LYS A 471 2.63 15.08 -21.97
CA LYS A 471 2.60 15.61 -20.61
C LYS A 471 1.45 15.03 -19.78
N ALA A 472 0.29 14.79 -20.41
CA ALA A 472 -0.87 14.18 -19.75
C ALA A 472 -0.55 12.74 -19.30
N THR A 473 0.01 11.90 -20.19
CA THR A 473 0.42 10.54 -19.82
C THR A 473 1.53 10.55 -18.76
N ALA A 474 2.41 11.55 -18.77
CA ALA A 474 3.44 11.70 -17.76
C ALA A 474 2.86 12.01 -16.38
N ALA A 475 1.86 12.88 -16.32
CA ALA A 475 1.13 13.19 -15.07
C ALA A 475 0.34 11.98 -14.55
N ASP A 476 -0.26 11.18 -15.45
CA ASP A 476 -0.96 9.93 -15.07
C ASP A 476 -0.01 8.88 -14.46
N LEU A 477 1.25 8.89 -14.86
CA LEU A 477 2.26 7.93 -14.40
C LEU A 477 3.10 8.45 -13.22
N ASP A 478 2.99 9.72 -12.87
CA ASP A 478 3.74 10.31 -11.75
C ASP A 478 3.07 9.95 -10.41
N PRO A 479 3.74 9.20 -9.52
CA PRO A 479 3.16 8.77 -8.27
C PRO A 479 2.92 9.89 -7.24
N PHE A 480 3.41 11.11 -7.49
CA PHE A 480 3.17 12.27 -6.64
C PHE A 480 1.99 13.14 -7.10
N ILE A 481 1.43 12.86 -8.27
CA ILE A 481 0.27 13.56 -8.79
C ILE A 481 -0.99 12.77 -8.46
N ASP A 482 -1.72 13.20 -7.45
CA ASP A 482 -2.95 12.53 -7.00
C ASP A 482 -4.09 12.63 -8.03
N ASN A 483 -4.11 13.70 -8.83
CA ASN A 483 -5.16 13.95 -9.81
C ASN A 483 -4.60 14.63 -11.06
N PRO A 484 -4.21 13.83 -12.07
CA PRO A 484 -3.58 14.34 -13.29
C PRO A 484 -4.39 15.35 -14.09
N GLU A 485 -5.74 15.26 -14.07
CA GLU A 485 -6.60 16.20 -14.78
C GLU A 485 -6.63 17.58 -14.12
N VAL A 486 -6.66 17.56 -12.79
CA VAL A 486 -6.61 18.79 -12.01
C VAL A 486 -5.31 19.52 -12.25
N GLU A 487 -4.21 18.79 -12.19
CA GLU A 487 -2.88 19.31 -12.45
C GLU A 487 -2.77 19.85 -13.88
N HIS A 488 -3.40 19.16 -14.84
CA HIS A 488 -3.42 19.63 -16.23
C HIS A 488 -4.24 20.93 -16.37
N ASP A 489 -5.40 21.02 -15.73
CA ASP A 489 -6.22 22.23 -15.72
C ASP A 489 -5.49 23.41 -15.04
N GLU A 490 -4.79 23.15 -13.94
CA GLU A 490 -3.95 24.13 -13.24
C GLU A 490 -2.78 24.60 -14.11
N ILE A 491 -2.07 23.70 -14.78
CA ILE A 491 -1.00 24.05 -15.72
C ILE A 491 -1.53 24.91 -16.88
N ILE A 492 -2.70 24.59 -17.42
CA ILE A 492 -3.34 25.40 -18.47
C ILE A 492 -3.71 26.78 -17.92
N ALA A 493 -4.30 26.86 -16.74
CA ALA A 493 -4.68 28.09 -16.09
C ALA A 493 -3.45 28.98 -15.81
N GLU A 494 -2.39 28.42 -15.23
CA GLU A 494 -1.12 29.11 -15.02
C GLU A 494 -0.48 29.57 -16.36
N GLY A 495 -0.53 28.72 -17.40
CA GLY A 495 -0.04 29.07 -18.73
C GLY A 495 -0.80 30.23 -19.36
N LEU A 496 -2.11 30.27 -19.21
CA LEU A 496 -2.95 31.39 -19.67
C LEU A 496 -2.67 32.65 -18.84
N GLU A 497 -2.54 32.53 -17.53
CA GLU A 497 -2.21 33.66 -16.66
C GLU A 497 -0.82 34.24 -17.00
N ALA A 498 0.17 33.38 -17.21
CA ALA A 498 1.49 33.79 -17.65
C ALA A 498 1.46 34.49 -19.02
N ALA A 499 0.66 33.99 -19.98
CA ALA A 499 0.50 34.62 -21.29
C ALA A 499 -0.23 35.98 -21.18
N LEU A 500 -1.24 36.11 -20.33
CA LEU A 500 -1.92 37.37 -20.04
C LEU A 500 -0.96 38.38 -19.41
N MET A 501 -0.17 37.97 -18.42
CA MET A 501 0.85 38.80 -17.79
C MET A 501 1.91 39.26 -18.78
N ALA A 502 2.41 38.39 -19.65
CA ALA A 502 3.35 38.75 -20.70
C ALA A 502 2.76 39.76 -21.70
N SER A 503 1.49 39.56 -22.11
CA SER A 503 0.75 40.48 -22.97
C SER A 503 0.57 41.87 -22.31
N LEU A 504 0.22 41.89 -21.02
CA LEU A 504 0.10 43.13 -20.25
C LEU A 504 1.43 43.89 -20.13
N GLN A 505 2.51 43.16 -19.87
CA GLN A 505 3.85 43.72 -19.80
C GLN A 505 4.26 44.33 -21.14
N GLN A 506 3.99 43.63 -22.25
CA GLN A 506 4.31 44.08 -23.60
C GLN A 506 3.51 45.34 -23.95
N LYS A 507 2.20 45.38 -23.66
CA LYS A 507 1.34 46.56 -23.88
C LYS A 507 1.74 47.74 -22.99
N ALA A 508 2.15 47.48 -21.75
CA ALA A 508 2.66 48.51 -20.86
C ALA A 508 3.99 49.08 -21.36
N ALA A 509 4.92 48.23 -21.89
CA ALA A 509 6.15 48.67 -22.46
C ALA A 509 5.96 49.45 -23.77
N ALA A 510 4.93 49.11 -24.56
CA ALA A 510 4.54 49.87 -25.76
C ALA A 510 3.81 51.20 -25.43
N GLY A 511 3.49 51.48 -24.16
CA GLY A 511 2.77 52.69 -23.75
C GLY A 511 1.27 52.64 -24.05
N GLU A 512 0.73 51.52 -24.44
CA GLU A 512 -0.69 51.35 -24.77
C GLU A 512 -1.58 51.32 -23.52
N ILE A 513 -1.02 50.92 -22.37
CA ILE A 513 -1.74 50.91 -21.07
C ILE A 513 -1.18 51.99 -20.17
N PRO A 514 -2.00 52.93 -19.67
CA PRO A 514 -1.56 53.90 -18.70
C PRO A 514 -1.00 53.26 -17.43
N PRO A 515 0.13 53.77 -16.86
CA PRO A 515 0.75 53.20 -15.66
C PRO A 515 -0.21 53.10 -14.46
N LEU A 516 -1.20 53.97 -14.41
CA LEU A 516 -2.21 54.02 -13.36
C LEU A 516 -3.16 52.81 -13.42
N VAL A 517 -3.55 52.38 -14.63
CA VAL A 517 -4.40 51.20 -14.87
C VAL A 517 -3.65 49.96 -14.50
N LEU A 518 -2.38 49.83 -14.88
CA LEU A 518 -1.53 48.70 -14.51
C LEU A 518 -1.38 48.62 -12.98
N SER A 519 -1.18 49.78 -12.31
CA SER A 519 -1.10 49.83 -10.85
C SER A 519 -2.40 49.41 -10.17
N LYS A 520 -3.58 49.75 -10.71
CA LYS A 520 -4.90 49.32 -10.20
C LYS A 520 -5.04 47.79 -10.33
N ILE A 521 -4.73 47.21 -11.51
CA ILE A 521 -4.76 45.74 -11.74
C ILE A 521 -3.85 45.01 -10.76
N MET A 522 -2.60 45.45 -10.63
CA MET A 522 -1.64 44.84 -9.71
C MET A 522 -2.07 44.93 -8.25
N LYS A 523 -2.78 45.99 -7.88
CA LYS A 523 -3.32 46.20 -6.53
C LYS A 523 -4.46 45.23 -6.23
N LEU A 524 -5.38 45.02 -7.17
CA LEU A 524 -6.48 44.06 -7.06
C LEU A 524 -5.98 42.62 -6.96
N VAL A 525 -5.01 42.22 -7.80
CA VAL A 525 -4.40 40.88 -7.78
C VAL A 525 -3.65 40.65 -6.47
N ARG A 526 -2.84 41.62 -6.01
CA ARG A 526 -1.98 41.45 -4.85
C ARG A 526 -2.69 41.58 -3.50
N ASN A 527 -3.58 42.57 -3.35
CA ASN A 527 -4.23 42.89 -2.08
C ASN A 527 -5.55 42.13 -1.91
N ASP A 528 -6.34 42.05 -2.96
CA ASP A 528 -7.68 41.45 -2.92
C ASP A 528 -7.66 39.98 -3.35
N LYS A 529 -6.49 39.46 -3.75
CA LYS A 529 -6.29 38.07 -4.23
C LYS A 529 -7.27 37.69 -5.33
N MET A 530 -7.64 38.62 -6.19
CA MET A 530 -8.51 38.37 -7.33
C MET A 530 -7.69 37.74 -8.47
N GLU A 531 -8.34 36.89 -9.26
CA GLU A 531 -7.74 36.36 -10.47
C GLU A 531 -7.43 37.49 -11.46
N LEU A 532 -6.32 37.37 -12.20
CA LEU A 532 -5.88 38.43 -13.11
C LEU A 532 -6.93 38.82 -14.16
N ALA A 533 -7.64 37.81 -14.71
CA ALA A 533 -8.72 38.02 -15.67
C ALA A 533 -9.89 38.81 -15.07
N GLU A 534 -10.26 38.51 -13.85
CA GLU A 534 -11.34 39.20 -13.10
C GLU A 534 -10.92 40.61 -12.74
N ALA A 535 -9.67 40.80 -12.30
CA ALA A 535 -9.13 42.15 -12.00
C ALA A 535 -9.09 43.02 -13.27
N MET A 536 -8.73 42.47 -14.43
CA MET A 536 -8.75 43.16 -15.70
C MET A 536 -10.16 43.56 -16.14
N THR A 537 -11.14 42.66 -15.99
CA THR A 537 -12.53 42.92 -16.34
C THR A 537 -13.09 44.04 -15.49
N LYS A 538 -12.85 44.01 -14.18
CA LYS A 538 -13.29 45.01 -13.23
C LYS A 538 -12.69 46.40 -13.51
N VAL A 539 -11.40 46.46 -13.80
CA VAL A 539 -10.74 47.74 -14.14
C VAL A 539 -11.23 48.28 -15.49
N ASN A 540 -11.53 47.40 -16.47
CA ASN A 540 -12.13 47.82 -17.73
C ASN A 540 -13.58 48.31 -17.55
N GLU A 541 -14.38 47.67 -16.72
CA GLU A 541 -15.73 48.14 -16.38
C GLU A 541 -15.68 49.50 -15.69
N GLU A 542 -14.82 49.69 -14.68
CA GLU A 542 -14.60 50.96 -14.02
C GLU A 542 -14.18 52.07 -15.00
N ALA A 543 -13.27 51.75 -15.94
CA ALA A 543 -12.82 52.67 -16.95
C ALA A 543 -13.94 53.04 -17.96
N MET A 544 -14.80 52.10 -18.32
CA MET A 544 -15.98 52.38 -19.16
C MET A 544 -17.02 53.23 -18.43
N GLU A 545 -17.26 52.95 -17.16
CA GLU A 545 -18.16 53.81 -16.36
C GLU A 545 -17.63 55.21 -16.15
N GLU A 546 -16.31 55.37 -15.91
CA GLU A 546 -15.68 56.70 -15.83
C GLU A 546 -15.81 57.46 -17.17
N ALA A 547 -15.56 56.78 -18.31
CA ALA A 547 -15.70 57.35 -19.63
C ALA A 547 -17.16 57.76 -19.97
N GLN A 548 -18.15 56.97 -19.53
CA GLN A 548 -19.56 57.28 -19.67
C GLN A 548 -19.94 58.50 -18.83
N ARG A 549 -19.47 58.58 -17.58
CA ARG A 549 -19.70 59.73 -16.71
C ARG A 549 -19.05 61.01 -17.24
N GLU A 550 -17.87 60.92 -17.83
CA GLU A 550 -17.24 62.07 -18.50
C GLU A 550 -17.96 62.48 -19.77
N GLN A 551 -18.56 61.59 -20.54
CA GLN A 551 -19.40 61.90 -21.70
C GLN A 551 -20.75 62.55 -21.27
N GLU A 552 -21.36 62.07 -20.21
CA GLU A 552 -22.55 62.64 -19.63
C GLU A 552 -22.28 64.02 -19.02
N ALA A 553 -21.14 64.27 -18.38
CA ALA A 553 -20.75 65.56 -17.82
C ALA A 553 -20.35 66.57 -18.89
N ASN A 554 -19.86 66.16 -20.07
CA ASN A 554 -19.49 67.01 -21.20
C ASN A 554 -20.61 67.20 -22.25
N ALA A 555 -21.82 66.65 -22.00
CA ALA A 555 -22.96 66.88 -22.88
C ALA A 555 -23.34 68.36 -22.82
N PRO A 556 -23.34 69.11 -23.93
CA PRO A 556 -23.67 70.55 -23.92
C PRO A 556 -25.11 70.73 -23.48
N ILE A 557 -25.27 71.51 -22.43
CA ILE A 557 -26.58 72.04 -21.98
C ILE A 557 -27.10 73.01 -23.05
N ASN A 558 -27.76 72.50 -24.08
CA ASN A 558 -28.59 73.31 -24.96
C ASN A 558 -30.01 73.14 -24.47
N GLY A 559 -30.42 74.17 -23.66
CA GLY A 559 -31.83 74.51 -23.49
C GLY A 559 -32.35 75.06 -24.78
N ASP A 560 -33.42 74.55 -25.29
CA ASP A 560 -34.69 75.19 -25.55
C ASP A 560 -35.55 74.38 -26.53
N ARG A 561 -36.74 74.11 -26.03
CA ARG A 561 -38.05 74.12 -26.71
C ARG A 561 -38.13 73.65 -28.18
N ALA A 562 -38.87 72.66 -28.44
CA ALA A 562 -40.25 72.76 -28.94
C ALA A 562 -40.61 71.49 -29.72
N MET A 563 -41.68 70.95 -29.27
CA MET A 563 -42.85 70.46 -30.02
C MET A 563 -42.71 69.74 -31.38
N ALA A 564 -43.39 68.69 -31.33
CA ALA A 564 -44.32 68.14 -32.35
C ALA A 564 -43.77 67.34 -33.53
N GLY A 565 -44.35 66.21 -33.59
CA GLY A 565 -44.86 65.73 -34.85
C GLY A 565 -44.26 64.44 -35.43
N ALA A 566 -44.98 63.44 -35.10
CA ALA A 566 -45.59 62.47 -36.06
C ALA A 566 -44.75 61.74 -37.07
N THR A 567 -44.93 60.46 -36.97
CA THR A 567 -45.27 59.49 -37.99
C THR A 567 -44.23 58.92 -38.94
N VAL A 568 -44.20 57.61 -38.85
CA VAL A 568 -44.34 56.60 -39.93
C VAL A 568 -43.20 56.44 -40.95
N GLY A 569 -42.78 55.26 -41.08
CA GLY A 569 -42.13 54.79 -42.28
C GLY A 569 -41.31 53.51 -42.09
N ALA A 570 -42.01 52.46 -42.19
CA ALA A 570 -41.48 51.13 -42.51
C ALA A 570 -40.69 51.15 -43.82
N MET A 571 -39.77 50.29 -43.97
CA MET A 571 -39.60 49.33 -45.05
C MET A 571 -38.16 48.94 -45.34
N SER A 572 -37.96 47.63 -45.21
CA SER A 572 -37.37 46.71 -46.15
C SER A 572 -35.90 46.86 -46.55
N GLY A 573 -35.21 45.73 -46.28
CA GLY A 573 -33.93 45.31 -46.83
C GLY A 573 -33.95 45.14 -48.37
N PRO A 574 -33.21 44.27 -49.02
CA PRO A 574 -31.93 43.65 -48.71
C PRO A 574 -30.94 43.83 -49.89
N ALA A 575 -29.75 43.31 -49.83
CA ALA A 575 -28.91 42.71 -50.88
C ALA A 575 -27.43 42.84 -50.52
N ALA A 576 -26.74 41.75 -50.35
CA ALA A 576 -26.05 40.93 -51.34
C ALA A 576 -24.89 41.65 -52.06
N GLY A 577 -23.73 41.10 -51.90
CA GLY A 577 -22.52 41.34 -52.72
C GLY A 577 -21.28 41.23 -51.87
N ALA A 578 -20.69 40.10 -51.77
CA ALA A 578 -19.79 39.35 -52.67
C ALA A 578 -18.38 39.95 -52.76
N MET A 579 -17.45 39.10 -52.37
CA MET A 579 -16.07 39.00 -52.81
C MET A 579 -15.03 40.03 -52.35
N ALA A 580 -14.05 39.55 -51.59
CA ALA A 580 -12.72 39.26 -52.14
C ALA A 580 -11.81 38.62 -51.07
N GLU A 581 -11.31 37.48 -51.44
CA GLU A 581 -10.15 36.81 -50.83
C GLU A 581 -8.96 37.79 -50.84
N GLU A 582 -8.26 37.89 -49.71
CA GLU A 582 -6.84 38.18 -49.77
C GLU A 582 -6.11 37.34 -48.69
N GLN A 583 -5.54 36.25 -49.20
CA GLN A 583 -4.59 35.41 -48.50
C GLN A 583 -3.31 36.21 -48.26
N ALA A 584 -3.04 36.57 -47.04
CA ALA A 584 -1.70 36.95 -46.62
C ALA A 584 -1.04 35.75 -45.92
N ALA A 585 -0.18 35.06 -46.61
CA ALA A 585 0.70 34.05 -46.13
C ALA A 585 1.64 34.61 -45.05
N ILE A 586 1.50 34.14 -43.83
CA ILE A 586 2.49 34.34 -42.77
C ILE A 586 3.51 33.21 -42.90
N GLN A 587 4.70 33.55 -43.38
CA GLN A 587 5.89 32.70 -43.36
C GLN A 587 6.34 32.50 -41.92
N PRO A 588 6.71 31.25 -41.51
CA PRO A 588 7.35 31.02 -40.23
C PRO A 588 8.83 31.49 -40.26
N PRO A 589 9.37 31.95 -39.13
CA PRO A 589 10.75 32.39 -39.05
C PRO A 589 11.73 31.22 -39.21
N ASN A 590 12.80 31.49 -39.97
CA ASN A 590 13.94 30.61 -40.22
C ASN A 590 14.45 29.89 -38.98
N GLN A 591 14.47 28.59 -39.07
CA GLN A 591 15.29 27.73 -38.21
C GLN A 591 16.74 27.82 -38.70
N ASP A 592 17.59 28.49 -37.92
CA ASP A 592 19.04 28.35 -38.05
C ASP A 592 19.42 26.89 -37.78
N GLN A 593 19.89 26.26 -38.84
CA GLN A 593 20.50 24.94 -38.84
C GLN A 593 21.75 24.96 -37.94
N MET A 594 21.62 24.48 -36.71
CA MET A 594 22.80 24.08 -35.94
C MET A 594 23.39 22.82 -36.57
N ASN A 595 24.53 23.03 -37.19
CA ASN A 595 25.36 22.03 -37.87
C ASN A 595 25.86 20.97 -36.88
N LEU A 596 25.28 19.79 -36.91
CA LEU A 596 25.67 18.58 -36.13
C LEU A 596 27.11 18.11 -36.47
N GLY A 597 27.75 18.71 -37.45
CA GLY A 597 29.13 18.38 -37.89
C GLY A 597 30.25 18.87 -36.95
N SER A 598 30.00 19.86 -36.10
CA SER A 598 31.03 20.43 -35.21
C SER A 598 31.17 19.71 -33.87
N LEU A 599 30.15 18.97 -33.44
CA LEU A 599 30.16 18.22 -32.16
C LEU A 599 30.87 16.86 -32.28
N LEU A 600 30.96 16.28 -33.47
CA LEU A 600 31.65 15.01 -33.69
C LEU A 600 33.17 15.16 -33.88
N SER A 601 33.68 16.37 -34.15
CA SER A 601 35.11 16.62 -34.29
C SER A 601 35.83 16.84 -32.95
N THR A 602 35.13 17.21 -31.90
CA THR A 602 35.69 17.43 -30.55
C THR A 602 35.81 16.15 -29.71
N LEU A 603 35.07 15.09 -30.06
CA LEU A 603 35.12 13.78 -29.36
C LEU A 603 36.21 12.82 -29.88
N ARG A 604 36.95 13.20 -30.96
CA ARG A 604 37.97 12.34 -31.58
C ARG A 604 39.40 12.74 -31.24
N ARG A 605 39.64 13.72 -30.35
CA ARG A 605 40.97 14.10 -29.86
C ARG A 605 41.00 13.99 -28.32
N GLY A 606 41.32 12.81 -27.82
CA GLY A 606 41.53 12.62 -26.39
C GLY A 606 41.77 11.17 -26.03
N SER A 607 42.75 10.54 -26.66
CA SER A 607 43.44 9.40 -26.07
C SER A 607 44.93 9.54 -26.44
N PRO A 608 45.79 9.68 -25.44
CA PRO A 608 47.00 8.86 -25.43
C PRO A 608 47.19 8.17 -24.08
N GLY A 609 47.38 6.89 -24.12
CA GLY A 609 48.27 5.97 -23.52
C GLY A 609 48.85 6.23 -22.12
N ALA A 610 48.56 5.32 -21.22
CA ALA A 610 49.48 4.47 -20.45
C ALA A 610 48.63 3.55 -19.58
#